data_c009e42c626cdfbcb9b71b846544d070
#
_entry.id   c009e42c626cdfbcb9b71b846544d070
#
_cell.length_a   1.000
_cell.length_b   1.000
_cell.length_c   1.000
_cell.angle_alpha   90.00
_cell.angle_beta   90.00
_cell.angle_gamma   90.00
#
_symmetry.space_group_name_H-M   'P 1'
#
loop_
_entity.id
_entity.type
_entity.pdbx_description
1 polymer ?
#
loop_
_entity_poly.entity_id
_entity_poly.type
_entity_poly.pdbx_seq_one_letter_code
_entity_poly.pdbx_strand_id
1 'polypeptide(L)'
;MTLPDDAPFKELIRAKRDGATLTGTQLRRLALGIADGGLSDAQVAALAMAIFFQGLDPADELPAFTLAMRDSGRVMDWTGLDKPVLDKHSTGGVGDKVSLILAPLVAACGAGVPMLSGRGLGHTGGTLDKLESIPGYDTAPDPTRLREVVAGPAGCAIIGQTDDLAPADRKMYAIRDATGSVETRSLIVPSILSKKLAAGLDGLVMDVKHGSGAFLPELDDARDLARSLVDVAVAAGLPTVALITDMDAALGHSAGNALEVQEAIDVLTGHETADERLVEVTLALTEALLALGGLDPAAARPALESGAAAERFARMVAALGGPADILERADRHLPRAPVVVEVFPPTPGVVTAHATRALGLAVLALGGGRERDGQRIDHAVGLSRIALVGDEVAPGGRPLAVVHARDEAAAAVAERAVVAALTVGSDAPDATPVVVEKVG
;
A
#
# COMPACT_ATOMS: atom_id res chain seq x y z
N MET A 1 -37.90 -10.31 -10.80
CA MET A 1 -38.39 -11.31 -9.82
C MET A 1 -37.27 -11.49 -8.82
N THR A 2 -37.45 -11.08 -7.58
CA THR A 2 -36.42 -11.24 -6.53
C THR A 2 -36.31 -12.71 -6.15
N LEU A 3 -35.09 -13.24 -6.16
CA LEU A 3 -34.84 -14.60 -5.70
C LEU A 3 -35.02 -14.69 -4.17
N PRO A 4 -35.45 -15.85 -3.63
CA PRO A 4 -35.50 -16.05 -2.19
C PRO A 4 -34.08 -16.00 -1.59
N ASP A 5 -33.94 -15.63 -0.31
CA ASP A 5 -32.69 -15.48 0.36
C ASP A 5 -31.87 -16.79 0.45
N ASP A 6 -32.55 -17.94 0.46
CA ASP A 6 -31.97 -19.28 0.47
C ASP A 6 -31.71 -19.87 -0.92
N ALA A 7 -31.86 -19.09 -2.00
CA ALA A 7 -31.63 -19.55 -3.36
C ALA A 7 -30.24 -20.21 -3.51
N PRO A 8 -30.10 -21.25 -4.33
CA PRO A 8 -28.80 -21.89 -4.59
C PRO A 8 -27.75 -20.88 -5.09
N PHE A 9 -26.51 -21.03 -4.69
CA PHE A 9 -25.41 -20.12 -5.10
C PHE A 9 -25.35 -19.92 -6.61
N LYS A 10 -25.58 -20.99 -7.40
CA LYS A 10 -25.60 -20.90 -8.86
C LYS A 10 -26.67 -19.91 -9.37
N GLU A 11 -27.84 -19.85 -8.73
CA GLU A 11 -28.90 -18.93 -9.12
C GLU A 11 -28.61 -17.50 -8.67
N LEU A 12 -27.95 -17.28 -7.54
CA LEU A 12 -27.47 -15.97 -7.12
C LEU A 12 -26.41 -15.43 -8.09
N ILE A 13 -25.45 -16.27 -8.50
CA ILE A 13 -24.43 -15.91 -9.51
C ILE A 13 -25.11 -15.58 -10.86
N ARG A 14 -26.10 -16.36 -11.28
CA ARG A 14 -26.86 -16.12 -12.51
C ARG A 14 -27.62 -14.79 -12.43
N ALA A 15 -28.30 -14.51 -11.31
CA ALA A 15 -29.01 -13.25 -11.11
C ALA A 15 -28.06 -12.05 -11.19
N LYS A 16 -26.90 -12.12 -10.54
CA LYS A 16 -25.90 -11.05 -10.62
C LYS A 16 -25.34 -10.89 -12.03
N ARG A 17 -25.03 -11.99 -12.72
CA ARG A 17 -24.59 -11.96 -14.12
C ARG A 17 -25.59 -11.24 -15.02
N ASP A 18 -26.88 -11.44 -14.77
CA ASP A 18 -27.97 -10.86 -15.57
C ASP A 18 -28.37 -9.45 -15.08
N GLY A 19 -27.59 -8.84 -14.18
CA GLY A 19 -27.74 -7.46 -13.72
C GLY A 19 -28.71 -7.26 -12.56
N ALA A 20 -29.17 -8.32 -11.90
CA ALA A 20 -30.02 -8.18 -10.73
C ALA A 20 -29.25 -7.67 -9.51
N THR A 21 -29.92 -6.88 -8.66
CA THR A 21 -29.45 -6.50 -7.32
C THR A 21 -29.69 -7.65 -6.35
N LEU A 22 -28.67 -7.99 -5.55
CA LEU A 22 -28.75 -9.03 -4.51
C LEU A 22 -29.05 -8.42 -3.14
N THR A 23 -29.82 -9.13 -2.32
CA THR A 23 -30.08 -8.70 -0.94
C THR A 23 -28.83 -8.83 -0.07
N GLY A 24 -28.75 -8.06 1.04
CA GLY A 24 -27.67 -8.20 2.02
C GLY A 24 -27.52 -9.63 2.57
N THR A 25 -28.65 -10.36 2.75
CA THR A 25 -28.65 -11.77 3.16
C THR A 25 -28.01 -12.67 2.11
N GLN A 26 -28.33 -12.46 0.84
CA GLN A 26 -27.76 -13.23 -0.28
C GLN A 26 -26.26 -12.96 -0.41
N LEU A 27 -25.82 -11.70 -0.30
CA LEU A 27 -24.41 -11.31 -0.32
C LEU A 27 -23.64 -11.91 0.86
N ARG A 28 -24.24 -11.91 2.06
CA ARG A 28 -23.65 -12.57 3.24
C ARG A 28 -23.45 -14.08 3.02
N ARG A 29 -24.44 -14.76 2.45
CA ARG A 29 -24.32 -16.19 2.14
C ARG A 29 -23.22 -16.47 1.12
N LEU A 30 -23.09 -15.60 0.10
CA LEU A 30 -22.00 -15.70 -0.88
C LEU A 30 -20.63 -15.52 -0.20
N ALA A 31 -20.46 -14.49 0.64
CA ALA A 31 -19.20 -14.27 1.35
C ALA A 31 -18.83 -15.43 2.29
N LEU A 32 -19.79 -15.93 3.07
CA LEU A 32 -19.56 -17.11 3.93
C LEU A 32 -19.24 -18.36 3.11
N GLY A 33 -19.96 -18.62 2.02
CA GLY A 33 -19.70 -19.75 1.13
C GLY A 33 -18.36 -19.65 0.39
N ILE A 34 -17.82 -18.44 0.19
CA ILE A 34 -16.43 -18.25 -0.28
C ILE A 34 -15.45 -18.67 0.83
N ALA A 35 -15.65 -18.17 2.05
CA ALA A 35 -14.75 -18.40 3.17
C ALA A 35 -14.65 -19.88 3.59
N ASP A 36 -15.80 -20.56 3.69
CA ASP A 36 -15.90 -21.94 4.17
C ASP A 36 -15.70 -23.00 3.07
N GLY A 37 -15.57 -22.60 1.81
CA GLY A 37 -15.40 -23.51 0.68
C GLY A 37 -16.73 -24.07 0.12
N GLY A 38 -17.87 -23.54 0.54
CA GLY A 38 -19.18 -23.87 -0.02
C GLY A 38 -19.33 -23.46 -1.49
N LEU A 39 -18.60 -22.43 -1.94
CA LEU A 39 -18.41 -22.10 -3.35
C LEU A 39 -17.09 -22.68 -3.86
N SER A 40 -17.14 -23.35 -5.01
CA SER A 40 -15.94 -23.76 -5.75
C SER A 40 -15.22 -22.54 -6.34
N ASP A 41 -13.92 -22.67 -6.63
CA ASP A 41 -13.14 -21.59 -7.24
C ASP A 41 -13.73 -21.10 -8.56
N ALA A 42 -14.30 -22.02 -9.36
CA ALA A 42 -15.00 -21.70 -10.60
C ALA A 42 -16.26 -20.82 -10.34
N GLN A 43 -16.99 -21.08 -9.26
CA GLN A 43 -18.15 -20.27 -8.88
C GLN A 43 -17.72 -18.89 -8.33
N VAL A 44 -16.63 -18.81 -7.57
CA VAL A 44 -16.06 -17.55 -7.10
C VAL A 44 -15.56 -16.72 -8.28
N ALA A 45 -14.87 -17.33 -9.25
CA ALA A 45 -14.44 -16.66 -10.48
C ALA A 45 -15.65 -16.13 -11.29
N ALA A 46 -16.69 -16.93 -11.43
CA ALA A 46 -17.91 -16.52 -12.13
C ALA A 46 -18.63 -15.36 -11.42
N LEU A 47 -18.69 -15.38 -10.09
CA LEU A 47 -19.24 -14.28 -9.28
C LEU A 47 -18.39 -13.01 -9.45
N ALA A 48 -17.07 -13.13 -9.36
CA ALA A 48 -16.14 -12.00 -9.52
C ALA A 48 -16.31 -11.35 -10.90
N MET A 49 -16.40 -12.15 -11.98
CA MET A 49 -16.67 -11.64 -13.33
C MET A 49 -18.06 -11.03 -13.47
N ALA A 50 -19.09 -11.61 -12.84
CA ALA A 50 -20.42 -11.01 -12.84
C ALA A 50 -20.40 -9.63 -12.17
N ILE A 51 -19.74 -9.50 -11.01
CA ILE A 51 -19.58 -8.21 -10.32
C ILE A 51 -18.71 -7.25 -11.15
N PHE A 52 -17.66 -7.75 -11.81
CA PHE A 52 -16.80 -6.93 -12.64
C PHE A 52 -17.56 -6.18 -13.73
N PHE A 53 -18.47 -6.86 -14.43
CA PHE A 53 -19.24 -6.28 -15.52
C PHE A 53 -20.52 -5.55 -15.08
N GLN A 54 -21.19 -6.03 -14.04
CA GLN A 54 -22.47 -5.48 -13.58
C GLN A 54 -22.33 -4.45 -12.45
N GLY A 55 -21.20 -4.44 -11.76
CA GLY A 55 -20.99 -3.65 -10.56
C GLY A 55 -21.75 -4.19 -9.34
N LEU A 56 -21.58 -3.51 -8.22
CA LEU A 56 -22.43 -3.60 -7.03
C LEU A 56 -23.10 -2.24 -6.84
N ASP A 57 -24.39 -2.25 -6.50
CA ASP A 57 -25.10 -1.01 -6.15
C ASP A 57 -24.36 -0.29 -5.02
N PRO A 58 -23.98 1.00 -5.21
CA PRO A 58 -23.16 1.73 -4.23
C PRO A 58 -23.83 1.95 -2.88
N ALA A 59 -25.18 2.06 -2.86
CA ALA A 59 -25.92 2.37 -1.64
C ALA A 59 -26.21 1.12 -0.80
N ASP A 60 -26.52 0.00 -1.46
CA ASP A 60 -27.01 -1.21 -0.78
C ASP A 60 -26.04 -2.39 -0.89
N GLU A 61 -25.65 -2.81 -2.11
CA GLU A 61 -24.87 -4.04 -2.29
C GLU A 61 -23.41 -3.86 -1.83
N LEU A 62 -22.79 -2.73 -2.15
CA LEU A 62 -21.36 -2.51 -1.88
C LEU A 62 -21.04 -2.49 -0.37
N PRO A 63 -21.79 -1.74 0.48
CA PRO A 63 -21.63 -1.82 1.93
C PRO A 63 -21.97 -3.20 2.48
N ALA A 64 -23.07 -3.81 2.04
CA ALA A 64 -23.51 -5.14 2.52
C ALA A 64 -22.47 -6.23 2.22
N PHE A 65 -21.88 -6.23 1.01
CA PHE A 65 -20.85 -7.19 0.64
C PHE A 65 -19.54 -6.96 1.39
N THR A 66 -19.16 -5.69 1.60
CA THR A 66 -17.98 -5.31 2.41
C THR A 66 -18.11 -5.85 3.84
N LEU A 67 -19.25 -5.60 4.50
CA LEU A 67 -19.51 -6.11 5.84
C LEU A 67 -19.57 -7.64 5.88
N ALA A 68 -20.17 -8.26 4.88
CA ALA A 68 -20.23 -9.72 4.77
C ALA A 68 -18.84 -10.36 4.64
N MET A 69 -17.94 -9.73 3.88
CA MET A 69 -16.56 -10.16 3.78
C MET A 69 -15.79 -10.00 5.11
N ARG A 70 -15.97 -8.87 5.81
CA ARG A 70 -15.42 -8.67 7.16
C ARG A 70 -15.90 -9.77 8.11
N ASP A 71 -17.19 -10.01 8.14
CA ASP A 71 -17.86 -10.93 9.07
C ASP A 71 -17.65 -12.42 8.69
N SER A 72 -16.97 -12.70 7.59
CA SER A 72 -16.55 -14.05 7.25
C SER A 72 -15.43 -14.57 8.16
N GLY A 73 -14.78 -13.69 8.91
CA GLY A 73 -13.72 -14.00 9.86
C GLY A 73 -13.87 -13.28 11.19
N ARG A 74 -12.77 -13.15 11.90
CA ARG A 74 -12.71 -12.43 13.17
C ARG A 74 -12.56 -10.93 12.95
N VAL A 75 -13.13 -10.15 13.85
CA VAL A 75 -12.82 -8.72 14.03
C VAL A 75 -11.89 -8.59 15.24
N MET A 76 -10.82 -7.83 15.11
CA MET A 76 -9.90 -7.59 16.23
C MET A 76 -10.56 -6.74 17.30
N ASP A 77 -10.27 -7.07 18.56
CA ASP A 77 -10.73 -6.35 19.73
C ASP A 77 -9.54 -5.69 20.44
N TRP A 78 -9.63 -4.38 20.64
CA TRP A 78 -8.61 -3.58 21.31
C TRP A 78 -9.08 -3.11 22.70
N THR A 79 -10.12 -3.73 23.29
CA THR A 79 -10.59 -3.41 24.64
C THR A 79 -9.45 -3.43 25.65
N GLY A 80 -9.35 -2.36 26.45
CA GLY A 80 -8.29 -2.15 27.42
C GLY A 80 -7.03 -1.48 26.86
N LEU A 81 -7.04 -1.00 25.61
CA LEU A 81 -6.02 -0.13 25.06
C LEU A 81 -6.46 1.33 25.24
N ASP A 82 -5.77 2.10 26.12
CA ASP A 82 -6.09 3.50 26.45
C ASP A 82 -5.54 4.49 25.40
N LYS A 83 -5.76 4.20 24.11
CA LYS A 83 -5.36 5.05 22.98
C LYS A 83 -6.16 4.70 21.74
N PRO A 84 -6.41 5.65 20.83
CA PRO A 84 -7.12 5.35 19.60
C PRO A 84 -6.32 4.40 18.71
N VAL A 85 -7.03 3.51 18.04
CA VAL A 85 -6.45 2.53 17.10
C VAL A 85 -6.67 3.02 15.68
N LEU A 86 -5.58 3.38 15.02
CA LEU A 86 -5.61 4.09 13.75
C LEU A 86 -4.81 3.32 12.68
N ASP A 87 -5.23 3.45 11.43
CA ASP A 87 -4.51 2.84 10.31
C ASP A 87 -4.59 3.67 9.04
N LYS A 88 -3.69 3.39 8.11
CA LYS A 88 -3.61 3.98 6.77
C LYS A 88 -3.65 2.87 5.73
N HIS A 89 -4.26 3.14 4.59
CA HIS A 89 -4.14 2.28 3.42
C HIS A 89 -3.80 3.09 2.18
N SER A 90 -2.85 2.59 1.36
CA SER A 90 -2.52 3.17 0.06
C SER A 90 -3.07 2.28 -1.06
N THR A 91 -3.50 2.90 -2.15
CA THR A 91 -3.83 2.17 -3.39
C THR A 91 -2.59 1.68 -4.14
N GLY A 92 -1.39 2.05 -3.67
CA GLY A 92 -0.11 1.59 -4.20
C GLY A 92 0.49 2.54 -5.24
N GLY A 93 1.81 2.54 -5.30
CA GLY A 93 2.60 3.39 -6.20
C GLY A 93 4.04 2.91 -6.31
N VAL A 94 4.88 3.70 -6.98
CA VAL A 94 6.30 3.44 -7.15
C VAL A 94 7.08 4.26 -6.13
N GLY A 95 7.91 3.60 -5.31
CA GLY A 95 8.62 4.24 -4.21
C GLY A 95 7.73 4.62 -3.02
N ASP A 96 6.50 4.08 -2.93
CA ASP A 96 5.59 4.36 -1.83
C ASP A 96 6.03 3.62 -0.56
N LYS A 97 6.90 4.26 0.21
CA LYS A 97 7.39 3.82 1.52
C LYS A 97 6.72 4.53 2.70
N VAL A 98 5.68 5.34 2.44
CA VAL A 98 4.96 6.13 3.44
C VAL A 98 4.57 5.31 4.66
N SER A 99 4.07 4.08 4.47
CA SER A 99 3.64 3.21 5.58
C SER A 99 4.75 2.93 6.60
N LEU A 100 6.01 2.80 6.15
CA LEU A 100 7.17 2.54 7.02
C LEU A 100 7.49 3.73 7.93
N ILE A 101 7.17 4.94 7.48
CA ILE A 101 7.41 6.19 8.21
C ILE A 101 6.17 6.57 9.03
N LEU A 102 4.98 6.47 8.43
CA LEU A 102 3.72 6.91 9.03
C LEU A 102 3.33 6.05 10.25
N ALA A 103 3.42 4.73 10.17
CA ALA A 103 2.98 3.87 11.28
C ALA A 103 3.72 4.16 12.59
N PRO A 104 5.07 4.23 12.62
CA PRO A 104 5.80 4.62 13.82
C PRO A 104 5.58 6.09 14.20
N LEU A 105 5.35 6.98 13.24
CA LEU A 105 5.09 8.39 13.51
C LEU A 105 3.74 8.59 14.23
N VAL A 106 2.68 7.96 13.75
CA VAL A 106 1.36 7.98 14.40
C VAL A 106 1.43 7.34 15.79
N ALA A 107 2.20 6.26 15.95
CA ALA A 107 2.43 5.65 17.26
C ALA A 107 3.23 6.56 18.21
N ALA A 108 4.18 7.35 17.70
CA ALA A 108 4.90 8.34 18.49
C ALA A 108 3.99 9.49 18.98
N CYS A 109 2.94 9.79 18.20
CA CYS A 109 1.91 10.78 18.58
C CYS A 109 0.82 10.24 19.51
N GLY A 110 0.92 8.98 19.97
CA GLY A 110 0.05 8.44 21.03
C GLY A 110 -1.04 7.47 20.56
N ALA A 111 -1.09 7.09 19.30
CA ALA A 111 -2.04 6.08 18.82
C ALA A 111 -1.49 4.64 18.89
N GLY A 112 -2.38 3.65 18.72
CA GLY A 112 -2.05 2.27 18.38
C GLY A 112 -2.21 2.04 16.88
N VAL A 113 -1.24 1.41 16.22
CA VAL A 113 -1.28 1.24 14.76
C VAL A 113 -1.09 -0.23 14.36
N PRO A 114 -2.16 -1.02 14.26
CA PRO A 114 -2.10 -2.40 13.76
C PRO A 114 -2.24 -2.41 12.23
N MET A 115 -1.22 -1.94 11.51
CA MET A 115 -1.28 -1.75 10.07
C MET A 115 -1.29 -3.08 9.32
N LEU A 116 -2.44 -3.43 8.75
CA LEU A 116 -2.56 -4.55 7.80
C LEU A 116 -2.17 -4.08 6.40
N SER A 117 -1.09 -4.64 5.88
CA SER A 117 -0.51 -4.28 4.57
C SER A 117 -0.49 -5.44 3.60
N GLY A 118 -0.20 -5.14 2.34
CA GLY A 118 -0.14 -6.11 1.25
C GLY A 118 1.26 -6.29 0.68
N ARG A 119 1.37 -7.32 -0.17
CA ARG A 119 2.50 -7.54 -1.08
C ARG A 119 2.38 -6.68 -2.32
N GLY A 120 3.48 -6.51 -3.05
CA GLY A 120 3.49 -5.80 -4.33
C GLY A 120 2.62 -6.50 -5.37
N LEU A 121 1.97 -5.69 -6.19
CA LEU A 121 1.14 -6.12 -7.31
C LEU A 121 1.53 -5.34 -8.57
N GLY A 122 1.79 -6.05 -9.66
CA GLY A 122 2.18 -5.44 -10.94
C GLY A 122 3.44 -4.59 -10.79
N HIS A 123 3.34 -3.32 -11.15
CA HIS A 123 4.45 -2.36 -11.11
C HIS A 123 4.68 -1.70 -9.75
N THR A 124 3.82 -1.95 -8.75
CA THR A 124 3.91 -1.31 -7.44
C THR A 124 4.69 -2.16 -6.44
N GLY A 125 5.44 -1.51 -5.55
CA GLY A 125 6.15 -2.16 -4.45
C GLY A 125 5.23 -2.46 -3.26
N GLY A 126 5.33 -3.68 -2.68
CA GLY A 126 4.55 -4.06 -1.50
C GLY A 126 5.23 -3.66 -0.19
N THR A 127 4.45 -3.17 0.78
CA THR A 127 4.97 -2.81 2.10
C THR A 127 5.54 -4.05 2.82
N LEU A 128 4.90 -5.21 2.70
CA LEU A 128 5.41 -6.45 3.30
C LEU A 128 6.73 -6.89 2.66
N ASP A 129 6.84 -6.77 1.34
CA ASP A 129 8.06 -7.12 0.61
C ASP A 129 9.26 -6.27 1.04
N LYS A 130 9.01 -4.99 1.36
CA LYS A 130 10.02 -4.09 1.92
C LYS A 130 10.46 -4.56 3.31
N LEU A 131 9.51 -4.85 4.21
CA LEU A 131 9.80 -5.31 5.56
C LEU A 131 10.47 -6.69 5.59
N GLU A 132 10.14 -7.60 4.66
CA GLU A 132 10.81 -8.89 4.50
C GLU A 132 12.29 -8.76 4.06
N SER A 133 12.72 -7.59 3.60
CA SER A 133 14.15 -7.29 3.37
C SER A 133 14.94 -7.12 4.68
N ILE A 134 14.24 -6.88 5.80
CA ILE A 134 14.86 -6.79 7.14
C ILE A 134 15.00 -8.22 7.67
N PRO A 135 16.21 -8.73 7.91
CA PRO A 135 16.41 -10.10 8.37
C PRO A 135 15.66 -10.40 9.67
N GLY A 136 14.89 -11.47 9.67
CA GLY A 136 14.15 -11.93 10.84
C GLY A 136 12.83 -11.22 11.10
N TYR A 137 12.48 -10.17 10.36
CA TYR A 137 11.19 -9.49 10.54
C TYR A 137 10.02 -10.42 10.20
N ASP A 138 9.16 -10.67 11.16
CA ASP A 138 7.97 -11.50 10.99
C ASP A 138 6.79 -10.66 10.50
N THR A 139 6.41 -10.86 9.24
CA THR A 139 5.24 -10.21 8.60
C THR A 139 3.92 -10.92 8.88
N ALA A 140 3.93 -12.07 9.58
CA ALA A 140 2.75 -12.87 9.86
C ALA A 140 2.71 -13.37 11.32
N PRO A 141 2.89 -12.49 12.32
CA PRO A 141 2.84 -12.90 13.73
C PRO A 141 1.43 -13.38 14.09
N ASP A 142 1.33 -14.20 15.12
CA ASP A 142 0.02 -14.57 15.64
C ASP A 142 -0.71 -13.32 16.24
N PRO A 143 -2.04 -13.38 16.37
CA PRO A 143 -2.84 -12.24 16.83
C PRO A 143 -2.51 -11.77 18.26
N THR A 144 -2.04 -12.67 19.13
CA THR A 144 -1.62 -12.31 20.49
C THR A 144 -0.36 -11.46 20.42
N ARG A 145 0.61 -11.90 19.61
CA ARG A 145 1.85 -11.13 19.39
C ARG A 145 1.58 -9.76 18.77
N LEU A 146 0.72 -9.69 17.78
CA LEU A 146 0.31 -8.41 17.19
C LEU A 146 -0.24 -7.46 18.28
N ARG A 147 -1.16 -7.96 19.11
CA ARG A 147 -1.74 -7.16 20.19
C ARG A 147 -0.68 -6.70 21.20
N GLU A 148 0.25 -7.57 21.59
CA GLU A 148 1.35 -7.23 22.49
C GLU A 148 2.24 -6.12 21.92
N VAL A 149 2.60 -6.19 20.65
CA VAL A 149 3.45 -5.20 19.99
C VAL A 149 2.76 -3.84 19.90
N VAL A 150 1.48 -3.80 19.52
CA VAL A 150 0.70 -2.55 19.40
C VAL A 150 0.40 -1.95 20.80
N ALA A 151 0.12 -2.79 21.79
CA ALA A 151 -0.09 -2.32 23.17
C ALA A 151 1.23 -1.91 23.86
N GLY A 152 2.34 -2.48 23.43
CA GLY A 152 3.66 -2.30 24.03
C GLY A 152 4.38 -1.02 23.62
N PRO A 153 5.69 -0.94 23.89
CA PRO A 153 6.50 0.25 23.64
C PRO A 153 6.68 0.61 22.15
N ALA A 154 6.47 -0.31 21.23
CA ALA A 154 6.48 -0.03 19.80
C ALA A 154 5.28 0.84 19.41
N GLY A 155 4.09 0.50 19.90
CA GLY A 155 2.85 1.20 19.60
C GLY A 155 2.31 0.93 18.20
N CYS A 156 3.08 0.31 17.32
CA CYS A 156 2.70 -0.02 15.96
C CYS A 156 3.24 -1.39 15.54
N ALA A 157 2.56 -2.00 14.58
CA ALA A 157 3.02 -3.18 13.85
C ALA A 157 2.55 -3.09 12.41
N ILE A 158 3.39 -3.46 11.45
CA ILE A 158 3.03 -3.56 10.02
C ILE A 158 3.15 -5.02 9.63
N ILE A 159 2.00 -5.67 9.37
CA ILE A 159 1.92 -7.10 9.12
C ILE A 159 1.01 -7.41 7.93
N GLY A 160 1.07 -8.65 7.45
CA GLY A 160 0.14 -9.19 6.49
C GLY A 160 -1.22 -9.54 7.09
N GLN A 161 -2.18 -9.79 6.23
CA GLN A 161 -3.48 -10.33 6.62
C GLN A 161 -3.29 -11.73 7.20
N THR A 162 -3.79 -11.97 8.42
CA THR A 162 -3.82 -13.30 9.02
C THR A 162 -4.97 -14.14 8.45
N ASP A 163 -4.89 -15.47 8.61
CA ASP A 163 -5.84 -16.42 8.02
C ASP A 163 -7.28 -16.23 8.52
N ASP A 164 -7.44 -15.68 9.70
CA ASP A 164 -8.71 -15.47 10.38
C ASP A 164 -9.33 -14.08 10.18
N LEU A 165 -8.63 -13.16 9.50
CA LEU A 165 -9.15 -11.83 9.16
C LEU A 165 -9.70 -11.82 7.73
N ALA A 166 -11.00 -11.56 7.55
CA ALA A 166 -11.67 -11.48 6.26
C ALA A 166 -11.28 -12.62 5.27
N PRO A 167 -11.39 -13.92 5.64
CA PRO A 167 -10.95 -15.05 4.81
C PRO A 167 -11.65 -15.12 3.44
N ALA A 168 -12.88 -14.62 3.34
CA ALA A 168 -13.59 -14.50 2.06
C ALA A 168 -12.83 -13.60 1.07
N ASP A 169 -12.31 -12.46 1.54
CA ASP A 169 -11.50 -11.57 0.70
C ASP A 169 -10.22 -12.25 0.23
N ARG A 170 -9.49 -12.88 1.14
CA ARG A 170 -8.24 -13.56 0.80
C ARG A 170 -8.44 -14.59 -0.33
N LYS A 171 -9.46 -15.44 -0.21
CA LYS A 171 -9.75 -16.45 -1.23
C LYS A 171 -10.22 -15.82 -2.53
N MET A 172 -11.12 -14.83 -2.45
CA MET A 172 -11.63 -14.14 -3.63
C MET A 172 -10.53 -13.37 -4.35
N TYR A 173 -9.63 -12.70 -3.61
CA TYR A 173 -8.51 -11.95 -4.19
C TYR A 173 -7.56 -12.84 -4.99
N ALA A 174 -7.16 -14.00 -4.45
CA ALA A 174 -6.30 -14.95 -5.15
C ALA A 174 -6.93 -15.44 -6.48
N ILE A 175 -8.24 -15.67 -6.48
CA ILE A 175 -8.97 -16.07 -7.69
C ILE A 175 -9.07 -14.91 -8.69
N ARG A 176 -9.30 -13.70 -8.23
CA ARG A 176 -9.37 -12.49 -9.06
C ARG A 176 -8.04 -12.21 -9.76
N ASP A 177 -6.93 -12.35 -9.03
CA ASP A 177 -5.59 -12.19 -9.60
C ASP A 177 -5.36 -13.20 -10.74
N ALA A 178 -5.69 -14.46 -10.51
CA ALA A 178 -5.57 -15.52 -11.52
C ALA A 178 -6.51 -15.35 -12.73
N THR A 179 -7.64 -14.64 -12.57
CA THR A 179 -8.68 -14.49 -13.61
C THR A 179 -8.74 -13.11 -14.26
N GLY A 180 -7.81 -12.19 -13.90
CA GLY A 180 -7.77 -10.84 -14.46
C GLY A 180 -9.02 -10.00 -14.12
N SER A 181 -9.58 -10.15 -12.92
CA SER A 181 -10.76 -9.43 -12.46
C SER A 181 -10.50 -8.53 -11.24
N VAL A 182 -9.23 -8.10 -11.04
CA VAL A 182 -8.86 -7.25 -9.90
C VAL A 182 -9.35 -5.81 -10.08
N GLU A 183 -9.28 -5.26 -11.28
CA GLU A 183 -9.38 -3.83 -11.58
C GLU A 183 -10.83 -3.35 -11.73
N THR A 184 -11.65 -3.51 -10.69
CA THR A 184 -13.00 -2.90 -10.65
C THR A 184 -13.30 -2.35 -9.25
N ARG A 185 -13.85 -1.13 -9.21
CA ARG A 185 -14.22 -0.44 -7.97
C ARG A 185 -15.11 -1.30 -7.05
N SER A 186 -16.09 -2.00 -7.63
CA SER A 186 -17.02 -2.87 -6.91
C SER A 186 -16.35 -4.06 -6.20
N LEU A 187 -15.10 -4.40 -6.53
CA LEU A 187 -14.34 -5.43 -5.86
C LEU A 187 -13.09 -4.88 -5.14
N ILE A 188 -12.56 -3.72 -5.55
CA ILE A 188 -11.46 -3.04 -4.85
C ILE A 188 -11.92 -2.56 -3.47
N VAL A 189 -13.07 -1.86 -3.41
CA VAL A 189 -13.59 -1.30 -2.16
C VAL A 189 -13.85 -2.37 -1.09
N PRO A 190 -14.62 -3.46 -1.35
CA PRO A 190 -14.79 -4.53 -0.37
C PRO A 190 -13.49 -5.21 0.03
N SER A 191 -12.56 -5.40 -0.91
CA SER A 191 -11.27 -6.04 -0.62
C SER A 191 -10.43 -5.20 0.34
N ILE A 192 -10.37 -3.90 0.17
CA ILE A 192 -9.64 -3.00 1.08
C ILE A 192 -10.34 -2.92 2.43
N LEU A 193 -11.62 -2.54 2.41
CA LEU A 193 -12.34 -2.18 3.62
C LEU A 193 -12.70 -3.38 4.51
N SER A 194 -12.94 -4.57 3.96
CA SER A 194 -13.17 -5.75 4.81
C SER A 194 -12.02 -6.02 5.78
N LYS A 195 -10.77 -5.87 5.31
CA LYS A 195 -9.57 -6.02 6.15
C LYS A 195 -9.43 -4.90 7.16
N LYS A 196 -9.66 -3.65 6.75
CA LYS A 196 -9.56 -2.48 7.64
C LYS A 196 -10.64 -2.47 8.71
N LEU A 197 -11.86 -2.85 8.36
CA LEU A 197 -12.95 -3.06 9.32
C LEU A 197 -12.68 -4.25 10.26
N ALA A 198 -12.08 -5.34 9.75
CA ALA A 198 -11.69 -6.48 10.58
C ALA A 198 -10.52 -6.15 11.54
N ALA A 199 -9.71 -5.13 11.25
CA ALA A 199 -8.66 -4.66 12.15
C ALA A 199 -9.18 -3.93 13.39
N GLY A 200 -10.47 -3.59 13.48
CA GLY A 200 -11.09 -2.98 14.66
C GLY A 200 -10.61 -1.55 14.93
N LEU A 201 -10.57 -0.71 13.90
CA LEU A 201 -10.00 0.64 13.91
C LEU A 201 -11.01 1.68 14.44
N ASP A 202 -10.50 2.74 15.09
CA ASP A 202 -11.24 3.95 15.46
C ASP A 202 -11.18 5.02 14.35
N GLY A 203 -10.20 4.94 13.44
CA GLY A 203 -10.06 5.86 12.31
C GLY A 203 -9.17 5.31 11.21
N LEU A 204 -9.47 5.69 9.98
CA LEU A 204 -8.74 5.26 8.77
C LEU A 204 -8.46 6.45 7.85
N VAL A 205 -7.22 6.57 7.37
CA VAL A 205 -6.90 7.45 6.26
C VAL A 205 -6.60 6.63 5.01
N MET A 206 -7.22 6.99 3.90
CA MET A 206 -6.95 6.41 2.59
C MET A 206 -6.00 7.31 1.80
N ASP A 207 -4.93 6.73 1.27
CA ASP A 207 -3.98 7.38 0.37
C ASP A 207 -4.29 6.87 -1.05
N VAL A 208 -5.09 7.64 -1.77
CA VAL A 208 -5.54 7.27 -3.12
C VAL A 208 -4.62 7.91 -4.14
N LYS A 209 -3.79 7.09 -4.77
CA LYS A 209 -2.82 7.53 -5.77
C LYS A 209 -3.50 7.78 -7.12
N HIS A 210 -3.13 8.89 -7.79
CA HIS A 210 -3.41 9.15 -9.19
C HIS A 210 -2.12 9.48 -9.94
N GLY A 211 -2.17 9.49 -11.29
CA GLY A 211 -1.00 9.75 -12.13
C GLY A 211 -0.40 8.48 -12.72
N SER A 212 0.66 8.62 -13.51
CA SER A 212 1.24 7.58 -14.37
C SER A 212 1.79 6.36 -13.61
N GLY A 213 2.07 6.49 -12.32
CA GLY A 213 2.54 5.42 -11.44
C GLY A 213 1.43 4.75 -10.61
N ALA A 214 0.19 5.22 -10.70
CA ALA A 214 -0.95 4.66 -9.98
C ALA A 214 -1.66 3.54 -10.78
N PHE A 215 -2.50 2.75 -10.08
CA PHE A 215 -3.42 1.81 -10.74
C PHE A 215 -4.55 2.52 -11.48
N LEU A 216 -5.02 3.66 -10.96
CA LEU A 216 -6.01 4.54 -11.57
C LEU A 216 -5.31 5.86 -11.91
N PRO A 217 -4.81 6.02 -13.15
CA PRO A 217 -4.04 7.21 -13.53
C PRO A 217 -4.90 8.47 -13.56
N GLU A 218 -6.16 8.35 -13.97
CA GLU A 218 -7.06 9.48 -14.15
C GLU A 218 -7.56 10.01 -12.80
N LEU A 219 -7.50 11.33 -12.62
CA LEU A 219 -7.91 11.98 -11.38
C LEU A 219 -9.39 11.74 -11.03
N ASP A 220 -10.28 11.71 -12.02
CA ASP A 220 -11.70 11.48 -11.80
C ASP A 220 -11.98 10.05 -11.32
N ASP A 221 -11.26 9.05 -11.83
CA ASP A 221 -11.35 7.66 -11.34
C ASP A 221 -10.84 7.55 -9.89
N ALA A 222 -9.76 8.25 -9.57
CA ALA A 222 -9.24 8.33 -8.21
C ALA A 222 -10.23 9.00 -7.24
N ARG A 223 -10.91 10.08 -7.68
CA ARG A 223 -11.98 10.75 -6.92
C ARG A 223 -13.16 9.82 -6.65
N ASP A 224 -13.59 9.08 -7.66
CA ASP A 224 -14.69 8.14 -7.54
C ASP A 224 -14.36 6.97 -6.61
N LEU A 225 -13.12 6.48 -6.67
CA LEU A 225 -12.64 5.46 -5.73
C LEU A 225 -12.56 6.03 -4.31
N ALA A 226 -12.00 7.22 -4.12
CA ALA A 226 -11.87 7.87 -2.82
C ALA A 226 -13.24 8.07 -2.15
N ARG A 227 -14.23 8.60 -2.88
CA ARG A 227 -15.61 8.75 -2.39
C ARG A 227 -16.21 7.40 -2.00
N SER A 228 -16.11 6.38 -2.86
CA SER A 228 -16.64 5.05 -2.57
C SER A 228 -16.02 4.42 -1.32
N LEU A 229 -14.71 4.59 -1.11
CA LEU A 229 -14.00 4.10 0.09
C LEU A 229 -14.48 4.82 1.34
N VAL A 230 -14.57 6.15 1.30
CA VAL A 230 -15.04 6.97 2.44
C VAL A 230 -16.50 6.64 2.77
N ASP A 231 -17.39 6.68 1.78
CA ASP A 231 -18.83 6.46 1.99
C ASP A 231 -19.11 5.08 2.59
N VAL A 232 -18.49 4.03 2.06
CA VAL A 232 -18.69 2.66 2.56
C VAL A 232 -18.10 2.47 3.95
N ALA A 233 -16.91 3.03 4.22
CA ALA A 233 -16.28 2.92 5.53
C ALA A 233 -17.08 3.67 6.61
N VAL A 234 -17.50 4.90 6.32
CA VAL A 234 -18.33 5.71 7.23
C VAL A 234 -19.70 5.05 7.47
N ALA A 235 -20.35 4.54 6.42
CA ALA A 235 -21.59 3.78 6.56
C ALA A 235 -21.41 2.50 7.41
N ALA A 236 -20.24 1.89 7.39
CA ALA A 236 -19.86 0.76 8.24
C ALA A 236 -19.46 1.15 9.67
N GLY A 237 -19.51 2.44 10.03
CA GLY A 237 -19.18 2.97 11.36
C GLY A 237 -17.70 3.27 11.58
N LEU A 238 -16.86 3.27 10.53
CA LEU A 238 -15.44 3.60 10.61
C LEU A 238 -15.19 5.03 10.10
N PRO A 239 -14.88 6.01 10.97
CA PRO A 239 -14.47 7.34 10.57
C PRO A 239 -13.31 7.28 9.58
N THR A 240 -13.51 7.82 8.38
CA THR A 240 -12.55 7.69 7.28
C THR A 240 -12.47 8.97 6.46
N VAL A 241 -11.25 9.36 6.10
CA VAL A 241 -10.98 10.39 5.08
C VAL A 241 -10.04 9.82 4.03
N ALA A 242 -10.08 10.36 2.82
CA ALA A 242 -9.13 10.03 1.78
C ALA A 242 -8.34 11.27 1.35
N LEU A 243 -7.04 11.13 1.13
CA LEU A 243 -6.22 12.10 0.43
C LEU A 243 -5.89 11.53 -0.95
N ILE A 244 -6.16 12.30 -2.00
CA ILE A 244 -5.72 11.99 -3.35
C ILE A 244 -4.32 12.56 -3.50
N THR A 245 -3.35 11.71 -3.81
CA THR A 245 -1.94 12.08 -3.85
C THR A 245 -1.31 11.76 -5.20
N ASP A 246 -0.37 12.62 -5.61
CA ASP A 246 0.28 12.54 -6.91
C ASP A 246 1.29 11.39 -6.99
N MET A 247 1.21 10.61 -8.08
CA MET A 247 2.12 9.54 -8.47
C MET A 247 2.59 9.68 -9.92
N ASP A 248 2.58 10.90 -10.48
CA ASP A 248 3.21 11.19 -11.77
C ASP A 248 4.74 11.18 -11.69
N ALA A 249 5.28 11.26 -10.48
CA ALA A 249 6.68 10.99 -10.20
C ALA A 249 6.83 9.88 -9.15
N ALA A 250 7.94 9.15 -9.17
CA ALA A 250 8.28 8.24 -8.08
C ALA A 250 8.34 9.02 -6.76
N LEU A 251 7.89 8.40 -5.67
CA LEU A 251 7.89 9.02 -4.35
C LEU A 251 9.19 8.70 -3.62
N GLY A 252 9.99 9.73 -3.38
CA GLY A 252 11.35 9.59 -2.88
C GLY A 252 12.37 9.24 -3.98
N HIS A 253 13.58 8.95 -3.54
CA HIS A 253 14.75 8.69 -4.39
C HIS A 253 15.00 7.20 -4.66
N SER A 254 14.15 6.30 -4.15
CA SER A 254 14.34 4.86 -4.32
C SER A 254 13.07 4.13 -4.69
N ALA A 255 13.24 3.05 -5.44
CA ALA A 255 12.22 2.06 -5.75
C ALA A 255 12.86 0.66 -5.70
N GLY A 256 12.35 -0.21 -4.83
CA GLY A 256 12.93 -1.52 -4.52
C GLY A 256 12.91 -1.77 -3.01
N ASN A 257 12.95 -3.05 -2.59
CA ASN A 257 12.56 -3.40 -1.22
C ASN A 257 13.52 -2.84 -0.15
N ALA A 258 14.76 -3.32 -0.09
CA ALA A 258 15.76 -2.88 0.89
C ALA A 258 16.15 -1.40 0.72
N LEU A 259 16.17 -0.91 -0.52
CA LEU A 259 16.49 0.49 -0.81
C LEU A 259 15.45 1.45 -0.25
N GLU A 260 14.17 1.06 -0.33
CA GLU A 260 13.09 1.86 0.24
C GLU A 260 13.05 1.78 1.78
N VAL A 261 13.44 0.65 2.38
CA VAL A 261 13.62 0.58 3.85
C VAL A 261 14.74 1.50 4.30
N GLN A 262 15.88 1.53 3.57
CA GLN A 262 16.97 2.45 3.87
C GLN A 262 16.49 3.90 3.81
N GLU A 263 15.80 4.29 2.74
CA GLU A 263 15.29 5.66 2.61
C GLU A 263 14.23 6.01 3.68
N ALA A 264 13.39 5.06 4.09
CA ALA A 264 12.48 5.28 5.21
C ALA A 264 13.23 5.52 6.53
N ILE A 265 14.33 4.79 6.78
CA ILE A 265 15.21 5.02 7.94
C ILE A 265 15.88 6.40 7.82
N ASP A 266 16.35 6.79 6.65
CA ASP A 266 16.97 8.10 6.42
C ASP A 266 15.99 9.24 6.74
N VAL A 267 14.74 9.13 6.31
CA VAL A 267 13.68 10.10 6.68
C VAL A 267 13.42 10.12 8.19
N LEU A 268 13.27 8.94 8.82
CA LEU A 268 13.01 8.82 10.25
C LEU A 268 14.14 9.35 11.13
N THR A 269 15.38 9.30 10.64
CA THR A 269 16.56 9.78 11.35
C THR A 269 16.99 11.20 10.98
N GLY A 270 16.21 11.87 10.12
CA GLY A 270 16.47 13.27 9.74
C GLY A 270 17.68 13.46 8.83
N HIS A 271 17.95 12.49 7.93
CA HIS A 271 19.05 12.63 6.99
C HIS A 271 18.78 13.75 5.97
N GLU A 272 19.79 14.55 5.64
CA GLU A 272 19.68 15.73 4.77
C GLU A 272 19.20 15.43 3.34
N THR A 273 19.26 14.18 2.88
CA THR A 273 18.82 13.75 1.55
C THR A 273 17.36 13.28 1.50
N ALA A 274 16.59 13.46 2.58
CA ALA A 274 15.18 13.10 2.59
C ALA A 274 14.40 13.90 1.53
N ASP A 275 13.60 13.20 0.71
CA ASP A 275 12.73 13.86 -0.28
C ASP A 275 11.60 14.62 0.42
N GLU A 276 11.51 15.93 0.14
CA GLU A 276 10.48 16.81 0.72
C GLU A 276 9.06 16.36 0.37
N ARG A 277 8.80 15.82 -0.81
CA ARG A 277 7.48 15.32 -1.23
C ARG A 277 7.08 14.09 -0.43
N LEU A 278 8.03 13.18 -0.15
CA LEU A 278 7.80 12.01 0.70
C LEU A 278 7.47 12.43 2.13
N VAL A 279 8.17 13.42 2.67
CA VAL A 279 7.89 13.97 4.00
C VAL A 279 6.53 14.67 4.03
N GLU A 280 6.22 15.50 3.04
CA GLU A 280 4.95 16.24 2.94
C GLU A 280 3.74 15.30 2.90
N VAL A 281 3.74 14.29 2.01
CA VAL A 281 2.62 13.34 1.94
C VAL A 281 2.49 12.53 3.22
N THR A 282 3.61 12.14 3.84
CA THR A 282 3.60 11.40 5.10
C THR A 282 3.01 12.22 6.23
N LEU A 283 3.39 13.49 6.35
CA LEU A 283 2.84 14.41 7.36
C LEU A 283 1.36 14.69 7.11
N ALA A 284 0.95 14.99 5.89
CA ALA A 284 -0.45 15.25 5.57
C ALA A 284 -1.37 14.06 5.92
N LEU A 285 -0.96 12.84 5.58
CA LEU A 285 -1.68 11.63 5.94
C LEU A 285 -1.69 11.39 7.46
N THR A 286 -0.56 11.65 8.13
CA THR A 286 -0.44 11.53 9.59
C THR A 286 -1.36 12.51 10.29
N GLU A 287 -1.33 13.79 9.92
CA GLU A 287 -2.16 14.85 10.49
C GLU A 287 -3.66 14.54 10.33
N ALA A 288 -4.07 14.09 9.14
CA ALA A 288 -5.44 13.68 8.89
C ALA A 288 -5.85 12.49 9.78
N LEU A 289 -4.96 11.52 9.98
CA LEU A 289 -5.21 10.35 10.79
C LEU A 289 -5.27 10.69 12.29
N LEU A 290 -4.37 11.55 12.78
CA LEU A 290 -4.40 12.04 14.17
C LEU A 290 -5.69 12.79 14.47
N ALA A 291 -6.16 13.64 13.55
CA ALA A 291 -7.44 14.34 13.68
C ALA A 291 -8.62 13.37 13.83
N LEU A 292 -8.67 12.30 13.05
CA LEU A 292 -9.70 11.25 13.18
C LEU A 292 -9.64 10.56 14.54
N GLY A 293 -8.44 10.36 15.10
CA GLY A 293 -8.23 9.76 16.41
C GLY A 293 -8.43 10.71 17.59
N GLY A 294 -8.80 11.96 17.36
CA GLY A 294 -8.92 12.98 18.43
C GLY A 294 -7.58 13.39 19.03
N LEU A 295 -6.48 13.16 18.34
CA LEU A 295 -5.12 13.57 18.72
C LEU A 295 -4.75 14.90 18.04
N ASP A 296 -3.71 15.57 18.57
CA ASP A 296 -3.24 16.84 18.00
C ASP A 296 -2.48 16.61 16.66
N PRO A 297 -3.00 17.06 15.50
CA PRO A 297 -2.30 16.95 14.25
C PRO A 297 -0.93 17.65 14.23
N ALA A 298 -0.78 18.75 14.97
CA ALA A 298 0.47 19.51 15.02
C ALA A 298 1.62 18.74 15.70
N ALA A 299 1.33 17.62 16.39
CA ALA A 299 2.36 16.76 16.97
C ALA A 299 3.16 15.96 15.94
N ALA A 300 2.66 15.82 14.70
CA ALA A 300 3.29 14.97 13.67
C ALA A 300 4.73 15.41 13.33
N ARG A 301 4.92 16.66 12.94
CA ARG A 301 6.24 17.18 12.55
C ARG A 301 7.25 17.13 13.70
N PRO A 302 6.95 17.62 14.92
CA PRO A 302 7.87 17.49 16.07
C PRO A 302 8.23 16.03 16.41
N ALA A 303 7.28 15.08 16.28
CA ALA A 303 7.55 13.66 16.55
C ALA A 303 8.49 13.04 15.49
N LEU A 304 8.43 13.49 14.24
CA LEU A 304 9.38 13.10 13.21
C LEU A 304 10.77 13.69 13.47
N GLU A 305 10.85 15.01 13.67
CA GLU A 305 12.11 15.76 13.80
C GLU A 305 12.88 15.42 15.10
N SER A 306 12.19 15.04 16.18
CA SER A 306 12.82 14.64 17.45
C SER A 306 13.41 13.23 17.44
N GLY A 307 13.15 12.43 16.38
CA GLY A 307 13.54 11.01 16.32
C GLY A 307 12.60 10.07 17.11
N ALA A 308 11.50 10.56 17.68
CA ALA A 308 10.53 9.72 18.41
C ALA A 308 9.90 8.67 17.49
N ALA A 309 9.64 9.00 16.22
CA ALA A 309 9.16 8.06 15.22
C ALA A 309 10.22 6.99 14.88
N ALA A 310 11.50 7.37 14.74
CA ALA A 310 12.60 6.43 14.52
C ALA A 310 12.68 5.39 15.66
N GLU A 311 12.58 5.85 16.90
CA GLU A 311 12.61 4.95 18.06
C GLU A 311 11.45 3.94 18.02
N ARG A 312 10.23 4.36 17.63
CA ARG A 312 9.09 3.46 17.45
C ARG A 312 9.31 2.43 16.35
N PHE A 313 9.91 2.87 15.22
CA PHE A 313 10.28 1.96 14.13
C PHE A 313 11.26 0.88 14.60
N ALA A 314 12.35 1.27 15.28
CA ALA A 314 13.34 0.32 15.81
C ALA A 314 12.71 -0.69 16.78
N ARG A 315 11.83 -0.21 17.68
CA ARG A 315 11.10 -1.05 18.63
C ARG A 315 10.14 -2.01 17.91
N MET A 316 9.45 -1.56 16.87
CA MET A 316 8.59 -2.41 16.04
C MET A 316 9.41 -3.51 15.35
N VAL A 317 10.52 -3.15 14.72
CA VAL A 317 11.41 -4.09 14.03
C VAL A 317 11.92 -5.16 15.02
N ALA A 318 12.43 -4.74 16.17
CA ALA A 318 12.92 -5.67 17.21
C ALA A 318 11.80 -6.55 17.77
N ALA A 319 10.63 -5.98 18.03
CA ALA A 319 9.48 -6.72 18.56
C ALA A 319 8.95 -7.77 17.56
N LEU A 320 9.15 -7.57 16.28
CA LEU A 320 8.75 -8.49 15.21
C LEU A 320 9.93 -9.35 14.68
N GLY A 321 11.01 -9.48 15.46
CA GLY A 321 12.10 -10.44 15.22
C GLY A 321 13.27 -9.91 14.42
N GLY A 322 13.23 -8.66 13.95
CA GLY A 322 14.35 -8.03 13.24
C GLY A 322 15.45 -7.53 14.19
N PRO A 323 16.56 -7.00 13.63
CA PRO A 323 17.68 -6.53 14.41
C PRO A 323 17.34 -5.28 15.24
N ALA A 324 17.76 -5.26 16.50
CA ALA A 324 17.50 -4.14 17.42
C ALA A 324 18.30 -2.86 17.07
N ASP A 325 19.40 -3.01 16.34
CA ASP A 325 20.29 -1.93 15.88
C ASP A 325 20.05 -1.55 14.39
N ILE A 326 18.83 -1.74 13.90
CA ILE A 326 18.48 -1.47 12.50
C ILE A 326 18.72 -0.02 12.08
N LEU A 327 18.52 0.95 12.96
CA LEU A 327 18.74 2.36 12.66
C LEU A 327 20.23 2.68 12.50
N GLU A 328 21.08 2.14 13.37
CA GLU A 328 22.51 2.43 13.39
C GLU A 328 23.29 1.60 12.36
N ARG A 329 22.75 0.44 11.98
CA ARG A 329 23.44 -0.55 11.15
C ARG A 329 22.60 -1.13 10.01
N ALA A 330 21.68 -0.34 9.46
CA ALA A 330 20.89 -0.74 8.32
C ALA A 330 21.77 -1.25 7.16
N ASP A 331 22.93 -0.61 6.96
CA ASP A 331 23.93 -0.97 5.95
C ASP A 331 24.52 -2.38 6.09
N ARG A 332 24.47 -2.98 7.28
CA ARG A 332 24.93 -4.35 7.56
C ARG A 332 23.83 -5.38 7.51
N HIS A 333 22.60 -4.98 7.78
CA HIS A 333 21.45 -5.87 7.87
C HIS A 333 20.72 -5.99 6.54
N LEU A 334 20.54 -4.88 5.82
CA LEU A 334 19.83 -4.88 4.56
C LEU A 334 20.65 -5.53 3.44
N PRO A 335 20.04 -6.38 2.60
CA PRO A 335 20.73 -7.03 1.50
C PRO A 335 21.15 -6.00 0.45
N ARG A 336 22.31 -6.27 -0.19
CA ARG A 336 22.90 -5.42 -1.23
C ARG A 336 23.10 -6.20 -2.51
N ALA A 337 22.79 -5.55 -3.62
CA ALA A 337 23.04 -6.12 -4.94
C ALA A 337 24.55 -6.13 -5.27
N PRO A 338 25.04 -7.17 -5.95
CA PRO A 338 26.46 -7.29 -6.31
C PRO A 338 26.90 -6.33 -7.43
N VAL A 339 25.95 -5.88 -8.26
CA VAL A 339 26.21 -4.95 -9.36
C VAL A 339 25.49 -3.65 -9.10
N VAL A 340 26.22 -2.53 -9.10
CA VAL A 340 25.68 -1.18 -8.88
C VAL A 340 26.20 -0.28 -9.99
N VAL A 341 25.29 0.33 -10.77
CA VAL A 341 25.61 1.11 -11.96
C VAL A 341 24.91 2.47 -11.92
N GLU A 342 25.65 3.55 -12.08
CA GLU A 342 25.07 4.88 -12.29
C GLU A 342 24.59 5.04 -13.73
N VAL A 343 23.37 5.49 -13.90
CA VAL A 343 22.71 5.69 -15.20
C VAL A 343 22.68 7.17 -15.51
N PHE A 344 23.36 7.58 -16.55
CA PHE A 344 23.44 8.99 -16.94
C PHE A 344 22.53 9.31 -18.13
N PRO A 345 22.04 10.57 -18.24
CA PRO A 345 21.34 11.01 -19.44
C PRO A 345 22.31 11.10 -20.62
N PRO A 346 21.82 10.98 -21.86
CA PRO A 346 22.67 11.15 -23.07
C PRO A 346 23.17 12.59 -23.25
N THR A 347 22.41 13.56 -22.74
CA THR A 347 22.72 15.00 -22.78
C THR A 347 22.38 15.64 -21.45
N PRO A 348 23.09 16.73 -21.03
CA PRO A 348 22.70 17.47 -19.84
C PRO A 348 21.34 18.15 -20.00
N GLY A 349 20.62 18.32 -18.90
CA GLY A 349 19.34 18.99 -18.84
C GLY A 349 18.67 18.87 -17.49
N VAL A 350 17.37 19.13 -17.45
CA VAL A 350 16.52 19.03 -16.27
C VAL A 350 15.53 17.89 -16.45
N VAL A 351 15.29 17.08 -15.42
CA VAL A 351 14.25 16.06 -15.46
C VAL A 351 12.89 16.75 -15.47
N THR A 352 12.11 16.53 -16.53
CA THR A 352 10.80 17.19 -16.72
C THR A 352 9.61 16.28 -16.45
N ALA A 353 9.79 14.95 -16.55
CA ALA A 353 8.73 13.98 -16.28
C ALA A 353 9.28 12.59 -16.00
N HIS A 354 8.51 11.81 -15.25
CA HIS A 354 8.70 10.37 -15.09
C HIS A 354 7.59 9.58 -15.80
N ALA A 355 7.96 8.56 -16.56
CA ALA A 355 7.07 7.46 -16.86
C ALA A 355 7.08 6.51 -15.66
N THR A 356 6.40 6.90 -14.58
CA THR A 356 6.57 6.30 -13.24
C THR A 356 6.24 4.81 -13.22
N ARG A 357 5.21 4.38 -13.97
CA ARG A 357 4.91 2.97 -14.15
C ARG A 357 6.09 2.19 -14.75
N ALA A 358 6.82 2.80 -15.71
CA ALA A 358 7.97 2.16 -16.34
C ALA A 358 9.14 1.97 -15.35
N LEU A 359 9.34 2.88 -14.40
CA LEU A 359 10.31 2.72 -13.31
C LEU A 359 9.93 1.52 -12.42
N GLY A 360 8.65 1.38 -12.05
CA GLY A 360 8.16 0.22 -11.30
C GLY A 360 8.35 -1.10 -12.06
N LEU A 361 8.09 -1.11 -13.37
CA LEU A 361 8.34 -2.27 -14.23
C LEU A 361 9.83 -2.60 -14.37
N ALA A 362 10.72 -1.60 -14.34
CA ALA A 362 12.16 -1.83 -14.31
C ALA A 362 12.58 -2.56 -13.01
N VAL A 363 12.02 -2.18 -11.86
CA VAL A 363 12.26 -2.88 -10.59
C VAL A 363 11.72 -4.32 -10.64
N LEU A 364 10.53 -4.52 -11.22
CA LEU A 364 9.96 -5.86 -11.44
C LEU A 364 10.89 -6.73 -12.29
N ALA A 365 11.38 -6.19 -13.42
CA ALA A 365 12.30 -6.90 -14.33
C ALA A 365 13.66 -7.22 -13.69
N LEU A 366 14.15 -6.40 -12.76
CA LEU A 366 15.33 -6.69 -11.92
C LEU A 366 15.10 -7.89 -10.99
N GLY A 367 13.85 -8.26 -10.73
CA GLY A 367 13.46 -9.31 -9.79
C GLY A 367 13.03 -8.78 -8.42
N GLY A 368 12.85 -7.47 -8.25
CA GLY A 368 12.40 -6.83 -7.01
C GLY A 368 10.90 -6.93 -6.75
N GLY A 369 10.13 -7.46 -7.69
CA GLY A 369 8.69 -7.71 -7.58
C GLY A 369 8.29 -9.11 -8.06
N ARG A 370 6.99 -9.43 -8.00
CA ARG A 370 6.43 -10.72 -8.45
C ARG A 370 5.65 -10.57 -9.75
N GLU A 371 5.95 -11.44 -10.69
CA GLU A 371 5.15 -11.65 -11.92
C GLU A 371 4.09 -12.74 -11.72
N ARG A 372 4.30 -13.63 -10.73
CA ARG A 372 3.41 -14.76 -10.40
C ARG A 372 3.36 -14.96 -8.89
N ASP A 373 2.21 -15.40 -8.39
CA ASP A 373 2.07 -15.75 -6.97
C ASP A 373 3.09 -16.82 -6.55
N GLY A 374 3.58 -16.71 -5.31
CA GLY A 374 4.61 -17.61 -4.78
C GLY A 374 6.03 -17.41 -5.34
N GLN A 375 6.25 -16.52 -6.30
CA GLN A 375 7.59 -16.22 -6.81
C GLN A 375 8.45 -15.57 -5.71
N ARG A 376 9.68 -16.05 -5.54
CA ARG A 376 10.67 -15.39 -4.69
C ARG A 376 11.15 -14.11 -5.35
N ILE A 377 11.24 -13.06 -4.58
CA ILE A 377 11.79 -11.77 -5.01
C ILE A 377 13.20 -11.58 -4.46
N ASP A 378 13.99 -10.78 -5.16
CA ASP A 378 15.30 -10.35 -4.72
C ASP A 378 15.15 -8.98 -4.03
N HIS A 379 15.32 -8.97 -2.72
CA HIS A 379 15.18 -7.75 -1.92
C HIS A 379 16.32 -6.76 -2.10
N ALA A 380 17.45 -7.18 -2.69
CA ALA A 380 18.64 -6.35 -2.87
C ALA A 380 18.59 -5.47 -4.12
N VAL A 381 17.73 -5.80 -5.09
CA VAL A 381 17.67 -5.11 -6.38
C VAL A 381 16.69 -3.94 -6.37
N GLY A 382 16.90 -2.99 -7.27
CA GLY A 382 16.05 -1.82 -7.43
C GLY A 382 16.78 -0.61 -7.99
N LEU A 383 16.20 0.54 -7.73
CA LEU A 383 16.72 1.85 -8.13
C LEU A 383 16.93 2.71 -6.89
N SER A 384 18.03 3.45 -6.85
CA SER A 384 18.28 4.49 -5.84
C SER A 384 18.75 5.78 -6.51
N ARG A 385 18.81 6.88 -5.74
CA ARG A 385 19.18 8.20 -6.25
C ARG A 385 18.43 8.59 -7.53
N ILE A 386 17.16 8.17 -7.64
CA ILE A 386 16.28 8.57 -8.74
C ILE A 386 16.23 10.09 -8.76
N ALA A 387 16.58 10.69 -9.88
CA ALA A 387 16.51 12.14 -10.04
C ALA A 387 15.04 12.56 -10.07
N LEU A 388 14.66 13.52 -9.25
CA LEU A 388 13.30 14.04 -9.16
C LEU A 388 12.99 14.98 -10.32
N VAL A 389 11.71 15.22 -10.56
CA VAL A 389 11.28 16.27 -11.51
C VAL A 389 11.79 17.62 -11.00
N GLY A 390 12.48 18.36 -11.89
CA GLY A 390 13.19 19.61 -11.55
C GLY A 390 14.68 19.47 -11.28
N ASP A 391 15.20 18.25 -11.12
CA ASP A 391 16.63 18.02 -10.90
C ASP A 391 17.46 18.23 -12.16
N GLU A 392 18.60 18.91 -12.03
CA GLU A 392 19.62 18.98 -13.08
C GLU A 392 20.40 17.66 -13.15
N VAL A 393 20.55 17.12 -14.35
CA VAL A 393 21.25 15.86 -14.63
C VAL A 393 22.23 16.05 -15.80
N ALA A 394 23.36 15.33 -15.76
CA ALA A 394 24.38 15.44 -16.81
C ALA A 394 25.22 14.16 -16.92
N PRO A 395 25.78 13.87 -18.13
CA PRO A 395 26.79 12.83 -18.27
C PRO A 395 28.00 13.09 -17.35
N GLY A 396 28.32 12.12 -16.47
CA GLY A 396 29.41 12.24 -15.48
C GLY A 396 29.15 13.22 -14.33
N GLY A 397 27.95 13.83 -14.27
CA GLY A 397 27.47 14.65 -13.16
C GLY A 397 26.46 13.88 -12.30
N ARG A 398 25.28 14.51 -12.02
CA ARG A 398 24.18 13.81 -11.35
C ARG A 398 23.56 12.78 -12.30
N PRO A 399 23.48 11.49 -11.90
CA PRO A 399 22.81 10.46 -12.71
C PRO A 399 21.30 10.62 -12.70
N LEU A 400 20.60 9.96 -13.65
CA LEU A 400 19.16 9.75 -13.65
C LEU A 400 18.70 8.84 -12.51
N ALA A 401 19.50 7.79 -12.24
CA ALA A 401 19.31 6.88 -11.11
C ALA A 401 20.56 6.01 -10.96
N VAL A 402 20.60 5.25 -9.86
CA VAL A 402 21.56 4.16 -9.65
C VAL A 402 20.80 2.85 -9.70
N VAL A 403 21.19 1.96 -10.58
CA VAL A 403 20.64 0.60 -10.75
C VAL A 403 21.39 -0.35 -9.82
N HIS A 404 20.63 -1.12 -9.03
CA HIS A 404 21.12 -2.21 -8.20
C HIS A 404 20.62 -3.53 -8.80
N ALA A 405 21.53 -4.38 -9.29
CA ALA A 405 21.18 -5.58 -10.04
C ALA A 405 21.96 -6.82 -9.55
N ARG A 406 21.42 -8.00 -9.83
CA ARG A 406 22.03 -9.29 -9.51
C ARG A 406 23.22 -9.63 -10.43
N ASP A 407 23.22 -9.10 -11.66
CA ASP A 407 24.26 -9.32 -12.66
C ASP A 407 24.28 -8.18 -13.68
N GLU A 408 25.35 -8.11 -14.49
CA GLU A 408 25.56 -7.09 -15.52
C GLU A 408 24.49 -7.10 -16.62
N ALA A 409 23.94 -8.27 -16.95
CA ALA A 409 22.91 -8.38 -17.99
C ALA A 409 21.60 -7.74 -17.53
N ALA A 410 21.19 -8.00 -16.28
CA ALA A 410 20.05 -7.36 -15.66
C ALA A 410 20.26 -5.84 -15.51
N ALA A 411 21.48 -5.41 -15.12
CA ALA A 411 21.82 -4.00 -15.02
C ALA A 411 21.66 -3.29 -16.37
N ALA A 412 22.20 -3.84 -17.45
CA ALA A 412 22.09 -3.25 -18.79
C ALA A 412 20.64 -3.14 -19.32
N VAL A 413 19.74 -4.05 -18.92
CA VAL A 413 18.32 -3.94 -19.24
C VAL A 413 17.66 -2.80 -18.47
N ALA A 414 17.93 -2.72 -17.16
CA ALA A 414 17.37 -1.69 -16.29
C ALA A 414 17.89 -0.29 -16.65
N GLU A 415 19.17 -0.17 -17.02
CA GLU A 415 19.75 1.09 -17.48
C GLU A 415 18.98 1.68 -18.67
N ARG A 416 18.71 0.87 -19.71
CA ARG A 416 17.90 1.31 -20.86
C ARG A 416 16.47 1.70 -20.46
N ALA A 417 15.88 0.96 -19.53
CA ALA A 417 14.54 1.25 -19.03
C ALA A 417 14.49 2.58 -18.26
N VAL A 418 15.50 2.86 -17.44
CA VAL A 418 15.63 4.13 -16.68
C VAL A 418 15.80 5.31 -17.64
N VAL A 419 16.71 5.20 -18.63
CA VAL A 419 16.91 6.26 -19.63
C VAL A 419 15.62 6.54 -20.40
N ALA A 420 14.83 5.52 -20.72
CA ALA A 420 13.55 5.69 -21.42
C ALA A 420 12.41 6.23 -20.52
N ALA A 421 12.52 6.02 -19.20
CA ALA A 421 11.47 6.38 -18.26
C ALA A 421 11.58 7.82 -17.71
N LEU A 422 12.75 8.46 -17.80
CA LEU A 422 12.95 9.84 -17.36
C LEU A 422 13.12 10.75 -18.58
N THR A 423 12.23 11.73 -18.70
CA THR A 423 12.33 12.75 -19.75
C THR A 423 13.22 13.89 -19.28
N VAL A 424 14.22 14.22 -20.10
CA VAL A 424 15.15 15.34 -19.83
C VAL A 424 14.91 16.45 -20.85
N GLY A 425 14.69 17.66 -20.36
CA GLY A 425 14.42 18.87 -21.14
C GLY A 425 15.32 20.05 -20.76
N SER A 426 14.97 21.24 -21.24
CA SER A 426 15.71 22.48 -20.94
C SER A 426 15.23 23.18 -19.67
N ASP A 427 13.94 23.07 -19.34
CA ASP A 427 13.29 23.87 -18.30
C ASP A 427 12.53 22.95 -17.33
N ALA A 428 12.62 23.26 -16.04
CA ALA A 428 11.84 22.58 -15.02
C ALA A 428 10.34 22.90 -15.21
N PRO A 429 9.44 21.89 -15.10
CA PRO A 429 8.01 22.16 -15.07
C PRO A 429 7.61 22.85 -13.76
N ASP A 430 6.41 23.44 -13.76
CA ASP A 430 5.82 23.96 -12.53
C ASP A 430 5.65 22.84 -11.50
N ALA A 431 5.91 23.14 -10.23
CA ALA A 431 5.74 22.17 -9.15
C ALA A 431 4.25 21.82 -8.97
N THR A 432 3.94 20.55 -8.95
CA THR A 432 2.60 20.03 -8.65
C THR A 432 2.49 19.70 -7.15
N PRO A 433 1.35 20.01 -6.49
CA PRO A 433 1.15 19.65 -5.10
C PRO A 433 1.10 18.11 -4.96
N VAL A 434 1.80 17.57 -3.96
CA VAL A 434 1.82 16.13 -3.71
C VAL A 434 0.48 15.62 -3.16
N VAL A 435 -0.25 16.47 -2.42
CA VAL A 435 -1.64 16.23 -2.01
C VAL A 435 -2.54 17.08 -2.89
N VAL A 436 -3.33 16.43 -3.73
CA VAL A 436 -4.15 17.09 -4.76
C VAL A 436 -5.52 17.47 -4.20
N GLU A 437 -6.14 16.56 -3.42
CA GLU A 437 -7.50 16.76 -2.92
C GLU A 437 -7.71 15.93 -1.64
N LYS A 438 -8.58 16.43 -0.75
CA LYS A 438 -9.09 15.70 0.42
C LYS A 438 -10.57 15.39 0.21
N VAL A 439 -10.97 14.17 0.50
CA VAL A 439 -12.34 13.65 0.42
C VAL A 439 -12.77 13.12 1.79
N GLY A 440 -13.91 13.59 2.31
CA GLY A 440 -14.45 13.25 3.63
C GLY A 440 -14.19 14.26 4.73
#